data_5d03560ed9222f1dc5008fb8d195ce3a
#
_entry.id   5d03560ed9222f1dc5008fb8d195ce3a
#
_cell.length_a   1.000
_cell.length_b   1.000
_cell.length_c   1.000
_cell.angle_alpha   90.00
_cell.angle_beta   90.00
_cell.angle_gamma   90.00
#
_symmetry.space_group_name_H-M   'P 1'
#
loop_
_entity.id
_entity.type
_entity.pdbx_description
1 polymer ?
#
loop_
_entity_poly.entity_id
_entity_poly.type
_entity_poly.pdbx_seq_one_letter_code
_entity_poly.pdbx_strand_id
1 'polypeptide(L)'
;MEMGKISVKNLDLYYGDFKALKNINMEIEANKITAFIGPSGCGKSTLLKSINRMNDLVEGCRIDGQILLDQEDIYGRMDVNLLRKRVGMVFQKPNPFPMSIYDNIAFGPRTHGIHSKAKLDDIVEKSLRQAAIWEETKDRLKKSALGMSGGQQQRLCIARALAVQPEVLLMDEPTSALDPISTSKIEDLAMELKKDYTI
;
A
#
# COMPACT_ATOMS: atom_id res chain seq x y z
N MET A 1 -1.36 -0.93 28.11
CA MET A 1 -1.72 -0.34 26.79
C MET A 1 -1.29 -1.35 25.74
N GLU A 2 -2.20 -1.81 24.91
CA GLU A 2 -1.79 -2.59 23.74
C GLU A 2 -0.87 -1.73 22.90
N MET A 3 0.31 -2.25 22.59
CA MET A 3 1.27 -1.55 21.73
C MET A 3 0.72 -1.52 20.29
N GLY A 4 0.74 -0.36 19.66
CA GLY A 4 0.27 -0.22 18.30
C GLY A 4 1.12 -1.01 17.29
N LYS A 5 0.54 -1.36 16.15
CA LYS A 5 1.25 -1.97 15.01
C LYS A 5 2.31 -1.01 14.47
N ILE A 6 1.96 0.28 14.38
CA ILE A 6 2.86 1.36 14.00
C ILE A 6 2.79 2.46 15.05
N SER A 7 3.96 2.88 15.55
CA SER A 7 4.09 4.01 16.47
C SER A 7 4.91 5.11 15.80
N VAL A 8 4.37 6.31 15.76
CA VAL A 8 5.07 7.51 15.28
C VAL A 8 5.36 8.40 16.47
N LYS A 9 6.62 8.80 16.66
CA LYS A 9 7.08 9.54 17.83
C LYS A 9 7.89 10.77 17.43
N ASN A 10 7.39 11.96 17.80
CA ASN A 10 8.03 13.26 17.58
C ASN A 10 8.52 13.45 16.13
N LEU A 11 7.73 13.00 15.16
CA LEU A 11 8.14 12.99 13.77
C LEU A 11 8.07 14.38 13.16
N ASP A 12 9.21 14.87 12.73
CA ASP A 12 9.37 16.04 11.87
C ASP A 12 9.86 15.58 10.48
N LEU A 13 9.34 16.19 9.42
CA LEU A 13 9.82 15.93 8.07
C LEU A 13 10.03 17.22 7.31
N TYR A 14 11.12 17.29 6.60
CA TYR A 14 11.52 18.44 5.81
C TYR A 14 11.75 18.05 4.34
N TYR A 15 11.35 18.92 3.43
CA TYR A 15 11.77 18.93 2.03
C TYR A 15 12.66 20.20 1.82
N GLY A 16 13.98 20.03 1.78
CA GLY A 16 14.91 21.15 1.91
C GLY A 16 14.65 21.91 3.21
N ASP A 17 14.36 23.21 3.12
CA ASP A 17 14.07 24.07 4.28
C ASP A 17 12.59 24.05 4.71
N PHE A 18 11.72 23.45 3.89
CA PHE A 18 10.28 23.42 4.19
C PHE A 18 9.93 22.27 5.15
N LYS A 19 9.46 22.61 6.35
CA LYS A 19 8.98 21.64 7.34
C LYS A 19 7.55 21.18 7.02
N ALA A 20 7.42 20.03 6.38
CA ALA A 20 6.15 19.49 5.91
C ALA A 20 5.34 18.76 7.00
N LEU A 21 6.01 18.06 7.94
CA LEU A 21 5.39 17.46 9.12
C LEU A 21 6.02 18.04 10.37
N LYS A 22 5.18 18.27 11.40
CA LYS A 22 5.59 18.98 12.63
C LYS A 22 5.16 18.18 13.86
N ASN A 23 6.12 17.57 14.56
CA ASN A 23 5.93 16.87 15.82
C ASN A 23 4.74 15.88 15.81
N ILE A 24 4.67 15.03 14.80
CA ILE A 24 3.60 14.04 14.68
C ILE A 24 3.84 12.92 15.70
N ASN A 25 2.79 12.65 16.49
CA ASN A 25 2.76 11.58 17.46
C ASN A 25 1.45 10.80 17.28
N MET A 26 1.52 9.48 17.03
CA MET A 26 0.33 8.65 16.85
C MET A 26 0.64 7.17 17.01
N GLU A 27 -0.41 6.41 17.35
CA GLU A 27 -0.40 4.95 17.38
C GLU A 27 -1.43 4.42 16.39
N ILE A 28 -1.05 3.44 15.59
CA ILE A 28 -1.92 2.74 14.62
C ILE A 28 -2.07 1.32 15.11
N GLU A 29 -3.29 0.92 15.42
CA GLU A 29 -3.60 -0.42 15.93
C GLU A 29 -3.58 -1.47 14.81
N ALA A 30 -3.19 -2.70 15.17
CA ALA A 30 -3.22 -3.82 14.24
C ALA A 30 -4.65 -4.18 13.80
N ASN A 31 -4.78 -4.62 12.54
CA ASN A 31 -6.04 -5.12 11.96
C ASN A 31 -7.23 -4.16 12.10
N LYS A 32 -6.92 -2.86 12.01
CA LYS A 32 -7.92 -1.79 11.98
C LYS A 32 -7.68 -0.86 10.79
N ILE A 33 -8.72 -0.12 10.42
CA ILE A 33 -8.61 1.00 9.48
C ILE A 33 -8.37 2.27 10.29
N THR A 34 -7.26 2.94 9.99
CA THR A 34 -6.97 4.29 10.51
C THR A 34 -7.03 5.28 9.36
N ALA A 35 -7.98 6.20 9.38
CA ALA A 35 -8.15 7.19 8.33
C ALA A 35 -7.55 8.54 8.73
N PHE A 36 -6.71 9.11 7.86
CA PHE A 36 -6.21 10.48 8.00
C PHE A 36 -7.12 11.45 7.28
N ILE A 37 -7.71 12.37 8.03
CA ILE A 37 -8.66 13.37 7.51
C ILE A 37 -8.04 14.75 7.65
N GLY A 38 -8.14 15.56 6.60
CA GLY A 38 -7.63 16.92 6.59
C GLY A 38 -7.61 17.53 5.18
N PRO A 39 -7.39 18.83 5.04
CA PRO A 39 -7.36 19.51 3.74
C PRO A 39 -6.23 19.03 2.86
N SER A 40 -6.32 19.31 1.54
CA SER A 40 -5.24 19.06 0.60
C SER A 40 -3.95 19.79 1.04
N GLY A 41 -2.81 19.10 0.92
CA GLY A 41 -1.50 19.67 1.28
C GLY A 41 -1.17 19.67 2.78
N CYS A 42 -2.04 19.16 3.68
CA CYS A 42 -1.73 19.10 5.12
C CYS A 42 -0.73 17.98 5.53
N GLY A 43 -0.18 17.21 4.58
CA GLY A 43 0.86 16.21 4.85
C GLY A 43 0.40 14.76 4.95
N LYS A 44 -0.88 14.42 4.66
CA LYS A 44 -1.39 13.03 4.72
C LYS A 44 -0.53 12.05 3.90
N SER A 45 -0.36 12.33 2.61
CA SER A 45 0.45 11.51 1.71
C SER A 45 1.94 11.49 2.10
N THR A 46 2.45 12.60 2.65
CA THR A 46 3.81 12.69 3.16
C THR A 46 4.00 11.73 4.34
N LEU A 47 3.04 11.70 5.29
CA LEU A 47 3.10 10.78 6.41
C LEU A 47 2.99 9.32 5.96
N LEU A 48 2.03 8.98 5.06
CA LEU A 48 1.92 7.64 4.50
C LEU A 48 3.23 7.17 3.85
N LYS A 49 3.84 8.02 2.99
CA LYS A 49 5.11 7.73 2.33
C LYS A 49 6.29 7.63 3.28
N SER A 50 6.21 8.20 4.48
CA SER A 50 7.22 8.03 5.51
C SER A 50 7.19 6.63 6.12
N ILE A 51 5.98 6.04 6.28
CA ILE A 51 5.79 4.73 6.91
C ILE A 51 6.44 3.58 6.10
N ASN A 52 6.54 3.71 4.76
CA ASN A 52 7.22 2.72 3.91
C ASN A 52 8.53 3.24 3.30
N ARG A 53 9.04 4.35 3.79
CA ARG A 53 10.29 4.97 3.35
C ARG A 53 10.32 5.35 1.86
N MET A 54 9.15 5.67 1.28
CA MET A 54 9.11 6.19 -0.09
C MET A 54 9.67 7.61 -0.19
N ASN A 55 9.67 8.38 0.92
CA ASN A 55 10.27 9.71 0.97
C ASN A 55 11.80 9.69 0.85
N ASP A 56 12.46 8.54 1.09
CA ASP A 56 13.90 8.37 0.83
C ASP A 56 14.27 8.59 -0.64
N LEU A 57 13.30 8.49 -1.55
CA LEU A 57 13.48 8.74 -2.98
C LEU A 57 13.37 10.21 -3.38
N VAL A 58 13.01 11.08 -2.43
CA VAL A 58 12.88 12.52 -2.67
C VAL A 58 14.16 13.22 -2.22
N GLU A 59 14.84 13.84 -3.17
CA GLU A 59 16.07 14.59 -2.89
C GLU A 59 15.80 15.71 -1.88
N GLY A 60 16.71 15.85 -0.89
CA GLY A 60 16.56 16.83 0.19
C GLY A 60 15.51 16.50 1.23
N CYS A 61 14.89 15.30 1.21
CA CYS A 61 14.01 14.87 2.28
C CYS A 61 14.82 14.47 3.53
N ARG A 62 14.48 15.09 4.67
CA ARG A 62 15.06 14.75 5.98
C ARG A 62 13.94 14.47 6.97
N ILE A 63 14.15 13.44 7.77
CA ILE A 63 13.20 12.99 8.81
C ILE A 63 13.94 12.99 10.14
N ASP A 64 13.34 13.64 11.14
CA ASP A 64 13.75 13.63 12.54
C ASP A 64 12.62 12.99 13.37
N GLY A 65 12.93 12.25 14.42
CA GLY A 65 11.97 11.45 15.21
C GLY A 65 12.03 9.98 14.86
N GLN A 66 10.97 9.23 15.18
CA GLN A 66 10.93 7.78 14.99
C GLN A 66 9.60 7.30 14.40
N ILE A 67 9.69 6.29 13.53
CA ILE A 67 8.55 5.46 13.14
C ILE A 67 8.91 4.01 13.46
N LEU A 68 8.12 3.38 14.30
CA LEU A 68 8.32 1.99 14.71
C LEU A 68 7.27 1.10 14.05
N LEU A 69 7.68 -0.03 13.48
CA LEU A 69 6.82 -1.13 13.06
C LEU A 69 7.10 -2.32 13.97
N ASP A 70 6.09 -2.77 14.73
CA ASP A 70 6.27 -3.80 15.77
C ASP A 70 7.45 -3.50 16.71
N GLN A 71 7.58 -2.26 17.17
CA GLN A 71 8.64 -1.75 18.05
C GLN A 71 10.04 -1.65 17.40
N GLU A 72 10.22 -2.00 16.14
CA GLU A 72 11.48 -1.84 15.42
C GLU A 72 11.47 -0.53 14.62
N ASP A 73 12.52 0.30 14.79
CA ASP A 73 12.65 1.56 14.07
C ASP A 73 12.91 1.31 12.58
N ILE A 74 11.98 1.76 11.74
CA ILE A 74 12.06 1.56 10.28
C ILE A 74 13.18 2.37 9.63
N TYR A 75 13.67 3.43 10.29
CA TYR A 75 14.84 4.23 9.86
C TYR A 75 16.15 3.79 10.53
N GLY A 76 16.08 2.75 11.39
CA GLY A 76 17.25 2.14 12.03
C GLY A 76 17.97 1.14 11.12
N ARG A 77 18.08 -0.10 11.59
CA ARG A 77 18.79 -1.18 10.87
C ARG A 77 17.91 -2.00 9.93
N MET A 78 16.60 -1.71 9.87
CA MET A 78 15.66 -2.47 9.04
C MET A 78 16.00 -2.34 7.56
N ASP A 79 16.08 -3.48 6.86
CA ASP A 79 16.23 -3.50 5.40
C ASP A 79 15.00 -2.91 4.72
N VAL A 80 15.19 -1.96 3.80
CA VAL A 80 14.11 -1.24 3.12
C VAL A 80 13.25 -2.17 2.26
N ASN A 81 13.83 -3.21 1.64
CA ASN A 81 13.07 -4.16 0.83
C ASN A 81 12.20 -5.04 1.72
N LEU A 82 12.71 -5.44 2.88
CA LEU A 82 11.93 -6.15 3.90
C LEU A 82 10.78 -5.27 4.42
N LEU A 83 11.06 -4.01 4.75
CA LEU A 83 10.02 -3.05 5.15
C LEU A 83 8.92 -2.95 4.09
N ARG A 84 9.28 -2.71 2.82
CA ARG A 84 8.32 -2.54 1.72
C ARG A 84 7.56 -3.83 1.35
N LYS A 85 8.08 -4.99 1.73
CA LYS A 85 7.34 -6.25 1.68
C LYS A 85 6.26 -6.31 2.76
N ARG A 86 6.58 -5.86 3.99
CA ARG A 86 5.65 -5.84 5.13
C ARG A 86 4.63 -4.71 5.04
N VAL A 87 5.00 -3.58 4.41
CA VAL A 87 4.18 -2.36 4.30
C VAL A 87 3.93 -2.05 2.82
N GLY A 88 2.84 -2.59 2.28
CA GLY A 88 2.39 -2.32 0.92
C GLY A 88 1.78 -0.94 0.76
N MET A 89 1.78 -0.40 -0.47
CA MET A 89 1.18 0.90 -0.76
C MET A 89 0.37 0.89 -2.05
N VAL A 90 -0.82 1.48 -1.97
CA VAL A 90 -1.71 1.77 -3.09
C VAL A 90 -1.75 3.29 -3.29
N PHE A 91 -1.46 3.73 -4.50
CA PHE A 91 -1.36 5.15 -4.83
C PHE A 91 -2.71 5.74 -5.26
N GLN A 92 -2.83 7.04 -5.18
CA GLN A 92 -4.01 7.82 -5.57
C GLN A 92 -4.42 7.56 -7.02
N LYS A 93 -3.45 7.55 -7.95
CA LYS A 93 -3.70 7.17 -9.35
C LYS A 93 -3.33 5.72 -9.55
N PRO A 94 -4.20 4.91 -10.19
CA PRO A 94 -3.84 3.56 -10.58
C PRO A 94 -2.54 3.55 -11.38
N ASN A 95 -1.63 2.65 -11.04
CA ASN A 95 -0.32 2.54 -11.67
C ASN A 95 0.03 1.08 -12.02
N PRO A 96 -0.83 0.39 -12.79
CA PRO A 96 -0.49 -0.93 -13.25
C PRO A 96 0.77 -0.88 -14.11
N PHE A 97 1.61 -1.92 -14.01
CA PHE A 97 2.76 -2.05 -14.88
C PHE A 97 2.30 -2.32 -16.32
N PRO A 98 3.06 -1.89 -17.37
CA PRO A 98 2.73 -2.13 -18.77
C PRO A 98 2.98 -3.60 -19.16
N MET A 99 2.31 -4.51 -18.47
CA MET A 99 2.38 -5.96 -18.65
C MET A 99 1.00 -6.59 -18.47
N SER A 100 0.92 -7.92 -18.53
CA SER A 100 -0.35 -8.62 -18.36
C SER A 100 -0.94 -8.45 -16.96
N ILE A 101 -2.25 -8.74 -16.80
CA ILE A 101 -2.90 -8.77 -15.48
C ILE A 101 -2.19 -9.78 -14.59
N TYR A 102 -1.89 -10.98 -15.10
CA TYR A 102 -1.16 -12.02 -14.39
C TYR A 102 0.21 -11.53 -13.91
N ASP A 103 1.00 -10.95 -14.82
CA ASP A 103 2.37 -10.54 -14.50
C ASP A 103 2.41 -9.36 -13.53
N ASN A 104 1.41 -8.48 -13.53
CA ASN A 104 1.29 -7.45 -12.50
C ASN A 104 1.23 -8.05 -11.09
N ILE A 105 0.45 -9.11 -10.90
CA ILE A 105 0.32 -9.78 -9.60
C ILE A 105 1.55 -10.64 -9.29
N ALA A 106 2.02 -11.41 -10.26
CA ALA A 106 3.14 -12.33 -10.08
C ALA A 106 4.50 -11.62 -9.91
N PHE A 107 4.60 -10.33 -10.23
CA PHE A 107 5.84 -9.56 -10.18
C PHE A 107 6.48 -9.57 -8.79
N GLY A 108 5.74 -9.15 -7.77
CA GLY A 108 6.22 -9.12 -6.38
C GLY A 108 6.66 -10.50 -5.88
N PRO A 109 5.81 -11.54 -5.93
CA PRO A 109 6.18 -12.89 -5.56
C PRO A 109 7.45 -13.42 -6.26
N ARG A 110 7.60 -13.18 -7.59
CA ARG A 110 8.81 -13.56 -8.33
C ARG A 110 10.05 -12.84 -7.82
N THR A 111 9.96 -11.53 -7.55
CA THR A 111 11.05 -10.74 -6.98
C THR A 111 11.47 -11.25 -5.60
N HIS A 112 10.55 -11.85 -4.86
CA HIS A 112 10.80 -12.50 -3.57
C HIS A 112 11.11 -14.01 -3.68
N GLY A 113 11.53 -14.50 -4.87
CA GLY A 113 12.05 -15.86 -5.07
C GLY A 113 11.00 -16.95 -5.30
N ILE A 114 9.72 -16.60 -5.52
CA ILE A 114 8.70 -17.60 -5.89
C ILE A 114 8.70 -17.78 -7.41
N HIS A 115 9.23 -18.91 -7.91
CA HIS A 115 9.31 -19.21 -9.33
C HIS A 115 8.42 -20.39 -9.76
N SER A 116 7.87 -21.15 -8.81
CA SER A 116 6.95 -22.24 -9.12
C SER A 116 5.68 -21.72 -9.77
N LYS A 117 5.39 -22.21 -10.99
CA LYS A 117 4.19 -21.78 -11.72
C LYS A 117 2.91 -22.05 -10.93
N ALA A 118 2.77 -23.25 -10.35
CA ALA A 118 1.59 -23.59 -9.55
C ALA A 118 1.39 -22.64 -8.37
N LYS A 119 2.47 -22.33 -7.61
CA LYS A 119 2.39 -21.35 -6.50
C LYS A 119 2.03 -19.95 -6.99
N LEU A 120 2.55 -19.52 -8.14
CA LEU A 120 2.22 -18.22 -8.71
C LEU A 120 0.76 -18.19 -9.17
N ASP A 121 0.25 -19.26 -9.79
CA ASP A 121 -1.16 -19.36 -10.21
C ASP A 121 -2.09 -19.22 -8.99
N ASP A 122 -1.79 -19.92 -7.89
CA ASP A 122 -2.55 -19.84 -6.63
C ASP A 122 -2.52 -18.42 -6.03
N ILE A 123 -1.34 -17.78 -5.99
CA ILE A 123 -1.18 -16.41 -5.48
C ILE A 123 -1.97 -15.43 -6.34
N VAL A 124 -1.89 -15.54 -7.66
CA VAL A 124 -2.59 -14.66 -8.61
C VAL A 124 -4.09 -14.78 -8.41
N GLU A 125 -4.64 -15.99 -8.39
CA GLU A 125 -6.07 -16.20 -8.16
C GLU A 125 -6.51 -15.66 -6.80
N LYS A 126 -5.80 -16.03 -5.72
CA LYS A 126 -6.11 -15.57 -4.35
C LYS A 126 -6.12 -14.05 -4.26
N SER A 127 -5.09 -13.40 -4.79
CA SER A 127 -4.97 -11.93 -4.71
C SER A 127 -6.05 -11.20 -5.51
N LEU A 128 -6.40 -11.72 -6.70
CA LEU A 128 -7.48 -11.16 -7.51
C LEU A 128 -8.86 -11.37 -6.87
N ARG A 129 -9.08 -12.50 -6.17
CA ARG A 129 -10.29 -12.75 -5.38
C ARG A 129 -10.38 -11.81 -4.18
N GLN A 130 -9.28 -11.68 -3.42
CA GLN A 130 -9.20 -10.75 -2.29
C GLN A 130 -9.47 -9.29 -2.71
N ALA A 131 -9.06 -8.90 -3.92
CA ALA A 131 -9.31 -7.56 -4.47
C ALA A 131 -10.67 -7.45 -5.21
N ALA A 132 -11.56 -8.44 -5.08
CA ALA A 132 -12.90 -8.49 -5.69
C ALA A 132 -12.90 -8.22 -7.20
N ILE A 133 -11.88 -8.75 -7.95
CA ILE A 133 -11.74 -8.52 -9.39
C ILE A 133 -11.55 -9.83 -10.19
N TRP A 134 -11.52 -10.98 -9.52
CA TRP A 134 -11.29 -12.27 -10.17
C TRP A 134 -12.29 -12.57 -11.29
N GLU A 135 -13.58 -12.43 -11.04
CA GLU A 135 -14.64 -12.74 -12.02
C GLU A 135 -14.55 -11.85 -13.27
N GLU A 136 -14.03 -10.65 -13.13
CA GLU A 136 -13.85 -9.72 -14.25
C GLU A 136 -12.55 -10.00 -15.05
N THR A 137 -11.61 -10.81 -14.52
CA THR A 137 -10.27 -10.96 -15.10
C THR A 137 -9.85 -12.38 -15.42
N LYS A 138 -10.48 -13.40 -14.83
CA LYS A 138 -10.09 -14.82 -14.94
C LYS A 138 -9.88 -15.32 -16.38
N ASP A 139 -10.72 -14.85 -17.33
CA ASP A 139 -10.67 -15.27 -18.73
C ASP A 139 -9.69 -14.43 -19.58
N ARG A 140 -9.07 -13.42 -18.98
CA ARG A 140 -8.18 -12.48 -19.69
C ARG A 140 -6.88 -12.15 -18.95
N LEU A 141 -6.40 -13.05 -18.08
CA LEU A 141 -5.19 -12.85 -17.27
C LEU A 141 -3.94 -12.49 -18.10
N LYS A 142 -3.86 -12.97 -19.35
CA LYS A 142 -2.75 -12.67 -20.27
C LYS A 142 -2.90 -11.35 -21.03
N LYS A 143 -4.05 -10.66 -20.91
CA LYS A 143 -4.26 -9.36 -21.56
C LYS A 143 -3.53 -8.26 -20.79
N SER A 144 -3.21 -7.17 -21.49
CA SER A 144 -2.59 -5.99 -20.89
C SER A 144 -3.47 -5.38 -19.80
N ALA A 145 -2.87 -5.07 -18.66
CA ALA A 145 -3.54 -4.37 -17.56
C ALA A 145 -3.94 -2.92 -17.92
N LEU A 146 -3.24 -2.30 -18.87
CA LEU A 146 -3.52 -0.92 -19.31
C LEU A 146 -4.87 -0.77 -20.03
N GLY A 147 -5.44 -1.86 -20.56
CA GLY A 147 -6.76 -1.86 -21.19
C GLY A 147 -7.94 -2.00 -20.20
N MET A 148 -7.69 -1.99 -18.90
CA MET A 148 -8.73 -2.07 -17.87
C MET A 148 -9.29 -0.68 -17.55
N SER A 149 -10.53 -0.61 -17.03
CA SER A 149 -11.10 0.65 -16.51
C SER A 149 -10.33 1.15 -15.28
N GLY A 150 -10.44 2.44 -14.94
CA GLY A 150 -9.75 3.03 -13.79
C GLY A 150 -10.02 2.29 -12.47
N GLY A 151 -11.28 1.96 -12.18
CA GLY A 151 -11.64 1.19 -10.99
C GLY A 151 -11.10 -0.25 -11.01
N GLN A 152 -11.05 -0.89 -12.20
CA GLN A 152 -10.42 -2.20 -12.35
C GLN A 152 -8.91 -2.12 -12.15
N GLN A 153 -8.25 -1.12 -12.70
CA GLN A 153 -6.82 -0.89 -12.51
C GLN A 153 -6.47 -0.64 -11.03
N GLN A 154 -7.30 0.12 -10.31
CA GLN A 154 -7.08 0.38 -8.90
C GLN A 154 -7.20 -0.90 -8.07
N ARG A 155 -8.25 -1.72 -8.31
CA ARG A 155 -8.39 -3.03 -7.65
C ARG A 155 -7.25 -3.99 -8.03
N LEU A 156 -6.73 -3.91 -9.27
CA LEU A 156 -5.54 -4.66 -9.67
C LEU A 156 -4.29 -4.21 -8.89
N CYS A 157 -4.12 -2.90 -8.66
CA CYS A 157 -3.01 -2.38 -7.84
C CYS A 157 -3.13 -2.83 -6.38
N ILE A 158 -4.36 -2.92 -5.84
CA ILE A 158 -4.61 -3.52 -4.52
C ILE A 158 -4.23 -5.00 -4.54
N ALA A 159 -4.69 -5.79 -5.52
CA ALA A 159 -4.34 -7.21 -5.66
C ALA A 159 -2.82 -7.41 -5.74
N ARG A 160 -2.11 -6.56 -6.49
CA ARG A 160 -0.65 -6.58 -6.59
C ARG A 160 0.02 -6.35 -5.24
N ALA A 161 -0.48 -5.40 -4.44
CA ALA A 161 0.04 -5.16 -3.10
C ALA A 161 -0.22 -6.36 -2.17
N LEU A 162 -1.38 -6.99 -2.25
CA LEU A 162 -1.74 -8.16 -1.44
C LEU A 162 -0.96 -9.43 -1.80
N ALA A 163 -0.46 -9.54 -3.05
CA ALA A 163 0.24 -10.73 -3.54
C ALA A 163 1.53 -11.07 -2.77
N VAL A 164 2.16 -10.08 -2.13
CA VAL A 164 3.34 -10.28 -1.28
C VAL A 164 2.98 -10.49 0.19
N GLN A 165 1.69 -10.54 0.52
CA GLN A 165 1.14 -10.75 1.87
C GLN A 165 1.70 -9.73 2.88
N PRO A 166 1.45 -8.43 2.69
CA PRO A 166 1.90 -7.40 3.61
C PRO A 166 1.17 -7.52 4.94
N GLU A 167 1.70 -6.90 5.99
CA GLU A 167 1.05 -6.77 7.30
C GLU A 167 0.25 -5.47 7.39
N VAL A 168 0.70 -4.46 6.65
CA VAL A 168 0.11 -3.13 6.57
C VAL A 168 -0.15 -2.76 5.11
N LEU A 169 -1.31 -2.22 4.82
CA LEU A 169 -1.66 -1.71 3.50
C LEU A 169 -1.96 -0.21 3.59
N LEU A 170 -1.04 0.59 3.10
CA LEU A 170 -1.21 2.04 2.98
C LEU A 170 -2.04 2.36 1.74
N MET A 171 -3.04 3.23 1.88
CA MET A 171 -3.90 3.68 0.79
C MET A 171 -3.89 5.21 0.72
N ASP A 172 -3.27 5.78 -0.30
CA ASP A 172 -3.21 7.23 -0.50
C ASP A 172 -4.37 7.67 -1.40
N GLU A 173 -5.48 8.12 -0.81
CA GLU A 173 -6.70 8.56 -1.49
C GLU A 173 -7.17 7.62 -2.64
N PRO A 174 -7.33 6.30 -2.41
CA PRO A 174 -7.46 5.29 -3.46
C PRO A 174 -8.72 5.42 -4.32
N THR A 175 -9.66 6.28 -3.93
CA THR A 175 -10.97 6.47 -4.59
C THR A 175 -11.13 7.83 -5.28
N SER A 176 -10.19 8.77 -5.07
CA SER A 176 -10.36 10.18 -5.47
C SER A 176 -10.50 10.41 -6.99
N ALA A 177 -10.04 9.48 -7.82
CA ALA A 177 -10.10 9.57 -9.28
C ALA A 177 -11.13 8.61 -9.90
N LEU A 178 -12.04 8.04 -9.10
CA LEU A 178 -12.96 6.99 -9.51
C LEU A 178 -14.42 7.47 -9.53
N ASP A 179 -15.23 6.76 -10.31
CA ASP A 179 -16.68 6.92 -10.30
C ASP A 179 -17.29 6.37 -8.99
N PRO A 180 -18.53 6.78 -8.61
CA PRO A 180 -19.15 6.40 -7.33
C PRO A 180 -19.28 4.88 -7.14
N ILE A 181 -19.54 4.11 -8.21
CA ILE A 181 -19.69 2.64 -8.12
C ILE A 181 -18.35 1.99 -7.82
N SER A 182 -17.27 2.44 -8.49
CA SER A 182 -15.90 1.96 -8.24
C SER A 182 -15.42 2.37 -6.84
N THR A 183 -15.79 3.56 -6.37
CA THR A 183 -15.50 4.03 -5.01
C THR A 183 -16.12 3.11 -3.96
N SER A 184 -17.43 2.84 -4.04
CA SER A 184 -18.10 1.93 -3.10
C SER A 184 -17.46 0.55 -3.06
N LYS A 185 -17.08 -0.01 -4.22
CA LYS A 185 -16.41 -1.32 -4.28
C LYS A 185 -15.06 -1.32 -3.54
N ILE A 186 -14.30 -0.22 -3.57
CA ILE A 186 -13.02 -0.13 -2.86
C ILE A 186 -13.23 0.08 -1.36
N GLU A 187 -14.25 0.84 -0.97
CA GLU A 187 -14.61 1.02 0.45
C GLU A 187 -15.06 -0.31 1.07
N ASP A 188 -15.95 -1.04 0.41
CA ASP A 188 -16.39 -2.38 0.84
C ASP A 188 -15.19 -3.33 0.95
N LEU A 189 -14.30 -3.31 -0.06
CA LEU A 189 -13.09 -4.11 -0.08
C LEU A 189 -12.18 -3.79 1.12
N ALA A 190 -11.97 -2.51 1.45
CA ALA A 190 -11.17 -2.12 2.62
C ALA A 190 -11.78 -2.64 3.92
N MET A 191 -13.12 -2.62 4.04
CA MET A 191 -13.84 -3.17 5.20
C MET A 191 -13.70 -4.69 5.33
N GLU A 192 -13.56 -5.42 4.23
CA GLU A 192 -13.28 -6.85 4.25
C GLU A 192 -11.82 -7.13 4.61
N LEU A 193 -10.89 -6.40 3.99
CA LEU A 193 -9.45 -6.59 4.18
C LEU A 193 -8.96 -6.27 5.59
N LYS A 194 -9.63 -5.38 6.35
CA LYS A 194 -9.22 -5.06 7.73
C LYS A 194 -9.20 -6.26 8.69
N LYS A 195 -9.84 -7.37 8.32
CA LYS A 195 -9.83 -8.61 9.13
C LYS A 195 -8.43 -9.23 9.19
N ASP A 196 -7.66 -9.07 8.11
CA ASP A 196 -6.36 -9.70 7.93
C ASP A 196 -5.21 -8.68 7.87
N TYR A 197 -5.51 -7.41 7.56
CA TYR A 197 -4.52 -6.35 7.31
C TYR A 197 -4.78 -5.12 8.18
N THR A 198 -3.70 -4.45 8.59
CA THR A 198 -3.76 -3.09 9.12
C THR A 198 -3.84 -2.10 7.95
N ILE A 199 -4.83 -1.22 7.91
CA ILE A 199 -5.07 -0.30 6.80
C ILE A 199 -4.99 1.14 7.27
#